data_a0ef59d2acfeded54a3f63e7149cf9ea
#
_entry.id   a0ef59d2acfeded54a3f63e7149cf9ea
#
_cell.length_a   1.000
_cell.length_b   1.000
_cell.length_c   1.000
_cell.angle_alpha   90.00
_cell.angle_beta   90.00
_cell.angle_gamma   90.00
#
_symmetry.space_group_name_H-M   'P 1'
#
loop_
_entity.id
_entity.type
_entity.pdbx_description
1 polymer ?
#
loop_
_entity_poly.entity_id
_entity_poly.type
_entity_poly.pdbx_seq_one_letter_code
_entity_poly.pdbx_strand_id
1 'polypeptide(L)'
;MIDPCTPILVGCGQITDTTSQPSSERSNVAFAAEAARLALTDRGAAIGAEGLGRELDAVAVLEFFPDVSPRFASPFGRCTNPPKGVANRLGAAPRQLIYTHQGGNTPQYLVNRFAEEIASGETGLALICGAELLRSTQNARKAGLRIDHNEDPGGEPTRVGDKRFGFSDEEARHDLRAAIHFYPLLENAIRGGLKRDVASHLTAMGRLFERLAAVAKANPLATRREGYDAERLATISDDNRWICFPYPRLMNSNAIIDQASAVLMTSVEKAREWGIPQDRWVFLHGCADGTDTWVVSERERLDASPAIRGCARVALDMAGKTAADVAAFDLYSCFPSAVEVAMKEIGIAEDDPRPISVTGGLPFFGGPGNNYVTHSIAEMMNVVRKAPGSFGMVTANGNYLTKHSAGLYSTEPTRGPWRREDAKKLQAELDAGPKHRVNTRPSGTGTIETYCVAYGKAAPEKAWIIGRLDSSGERFIAMAGDDPALLADMLTREQLGRRVAVSERDGRNVFATM
;
A
#
# COMPACT_ATOMS: atom_id res chain seq x y z
N MET A 1 22.28 28.79 -3.29
CA MET A 1 21.36 28.81 -4.45
C MET A 1 20.83 27.39 -4.62
N ILE A 2 19.52 27.21 -4.83
CA ILE A 2 18.95 25.87 -5.06
C ILE A 2 19.32 25.43 -6.47
N ASP A 3 19.77 24.18 -6.62
CA ASP A 3 20.10 23.61 -7.93
C ASP A 3 18.85 23.62 -8.84
N PRO A 4 18.97 24.17 -10.06
CA PRO A 4 17.83 24.27 -11.01
C PRO A 4 17.19 22.93 -11.35
N CYS A 5 17.98 21.86 -11.41
CA CYS A 5 17.50 20.50 -11.76
C CYS A 5 16.88 19.75 -10.57
N THR A 6 16.83 20.35 -9.35
CA THR A 6 16.26 19.69 -8.18
C THR A 6 14.79 19.32 -8.43
N PRO A 7 14.41 18.03 -8.29
CA PRO A 7 13.02 17.60 -8.41
C PRO A 7 12.18 18.06 -7.21
N ILE A 8 11.01 18.59 -7.49
CA ILE A 8 10.04 19.05 -6.50
C ILE A 8 8.63 18.61 -6.86
N LEU A 9 7.80 18.39 -5.83
CA LEU A 9 6.36 18.24 -5.99
C LEU A 9 5.73 19.63 -5.86
N VAL A 10 4.84 19.97 -6.78
CA VAL A 10 4.30 21.33 -6.90
C VAL A 10 2.78 21.42 -6.83
N GLY A 11 2.08 20.32 -7.06
CA GLY A 11 0.63 20.27 -7.00
C GLY A 11 0.11 18.91 -6.54
N CYS A 12 -1.02 18.93 -5.86
CA CYS A 12 -1.72 17.71 -5.44
C CYS A 12 -3.25 17.91 -5.55
N GLY A 13 -3.95 16.80 -5.83
CA GLY A 13 -5.40 16.78 -5.88
C GLY A 13 -5.94 15.49 -5.29
N GLN A 14 -7.00 15.59 -4.49
CA GLN A 14 -7.64 14.44 -3.85
C GLN A 14 -9.16 14.59 -3.91
N ILE A 15 -9.85 13.49 -4.14
CA ILE A 15 -11.31 13.43 -4.15
C ILE A 15 -11.76 12.16 -3.44
N THR A 16 -12.75 12.30 -2.56
CA THR A 16 -13.53 11.19 -2.03
C THR A 16 -15.00 11.43 -2.35
N ASP A 17 -15.62 10.53 -3.11
CA ASP A 17 -17.06 10.58 -3.36
C ASP A 17 -17.80 9.66 -2.38
N THR A 18 -18.50 10.27 -1.44
CA THR A 18 -19.34 9.55 -0.46
C THR A 18 -20.73 9.29 -0.99
N THR A 19 -21.17 9.94 -2.07
CA THR A 19 -22.47 9.72 -2.69
C THR A 19 -22.51 8.45 -3.52
N SER A 20 -21.38 8.15 -4.16
CA SER A 20 -21.16 6.94 -4.96
C SER A 20 -22.27 6.69 -5.97
N GLN A 21 -22.66 7.74 -6.70
CA GLN A 21 -23.67 7.68 -7.75
C GLN A 21 -23.07 7.13 -9.04
N PRO A 22 -23.53 5.98 -9.53
CA PRO A 22 -23.02 5.39 -10.76
C PRO A 22 -23.44 6.19 -12.00
N SER A 23 -22.52 6.35 -12.96
CA SER A 23 -22.77 7.07 -14.22
C SER A 23 -21.84 6.54 -15.30
N SER A 24 -22.28 6.53 -16.57
CA SER A 24 -21.42 6.22 -17.71
C SER A 24 -20.34 7.29 -17.96
N GLU A 25 -20.58 8.52 -17.55
CA GLU A 25 -19.62 9.62 -17.71
C GLU A 25 -18.47 9.55 -16.69
N ARG A 26 -18.69 8.87 -15.58
CA ARG A 26 -17.74 8.79 -14.46
C ARG A 26 -17.05 7.44 -14.41
N SER A 27 -16.17 7.19 -15.36
CA SER A 27 -15.24 6.05 -15.35
C SER A 27 -14.03 6.31 -14.44
N ASN A 28 -13.24 5.27 -14.12
CA ASN A 28 -11.99 5.42 -13.38
C ASN A 28 -11.05 6.44 -14.06
N VAL A 29 -10.98 6.45 -15.39
CA VAL A 29 -10.19 7.41 -16.16
C VAL A 29 -10.71 8.85 -15.99
N ALA A 30 -12.02 9.05 -16.08
CA ALA A 30 -12.63 10.36 -15.88
C ALA A 30 -12.36 10.86 -14.44
N PHE A 31 -12.51 9.99 -13.46
CA PHE A 31 -12.31 10.33 -12.05
C PHE A 31 -10.83 10.63 -11.72
N ALA A 32 -9.89 9.89 -12.30
CA ALA A 32 -8.46 10.20 -12.22
C ALA A 32 -8.13 11.56 -12.85
N ALA A 33 -8.76 11.90 -14.00
CA ALA A 33 -8.58 13.19 -14.64
C ALA A 33 -9.17 14.36 -13.81
N GLU A 34 -10.25 14.15 -13.05
CA GLU A 34 -10.78 15.14 -12.11
C GLU A 34 -9.73 15.46 -11.02
N ALA A 35 -9.14 14.43 -10.39
CA ALA A 35 -8.08 14.63 -9.39
C ALA A 35 -6.83 15.29 -10.00
N ALA A 36 -6.49 14.95 -11.25
CA ALA A 36 -5.40 15.58 -11.97
C ALA A 36 -5.65 17.09 -12.21
N ARG A 37 -6.88 17.49 -12.57
CA ARG A 37 -7.22 18.94 -12.68
C ARG A 37 -7.06 19.67 -11.35
N LEU A 38 -7.43 19.05 -10.22
CA LEU A 38 -7.19 19.64 -8.90
C LEU A 38 -5.68 19.84 -8.65
N ALA A 39 -4.86 18.85 -8.98
CA ALA A 39 -3.40 18.96 -8.85
C ALA A 39 -2.84 20.06 -9.75
N LEU A 40 -3.35 20.22 -10.97
CA LEU A 40 -2.98 21.30 -11.88
C LEU A 40 -3.40 22.69 -11.37
N THR A 41 -4.40 22.81 -10.51
CA THR A 41 -4.89 24.08 -9.94
C THR A 41 -4.31 24.39 -8.55
N ASP A 42 -3.86 23.39 -7.77
CA ASP A 42 -3.36 23.56 -6.40
C ASP A 42 -2.16 24.54 -6.28
N ARG A 43 -1.41 24.69 -7.30
CA ARG A 43 -0.10 25.34 -7.36
C ARG A 43 -0.11 26.87 -7.51
N GLY A 44 -1.22 27.47 -7.98
CA GLY A 44 -1.31 28.93 -8.20
C GLY A 44 -0.33 29.49 -9.25
N ALA A 45 0.04 28.73 -10.30
CA ALA A 45 0.97 29.17 -11.32
C ALA A 45 0.39 30.22 -12.27
N ALA A 46 1.25 31.10 -12.77
CA ALA A 46 0.87 32.16 -13.67
C ALA A 46 0.31 31.67 -15.02
N ILE A 47 0.82 30.54 -15.54
CA ILE A 47 0.38 30.02 -16.86
C ILE A 47 -0.98 29.32 -16.85
N GLY A 48 -1.65 29.22 -15.69
CA GLY A 48 -2.96 28.57 -15.57
C GLY A 48 -2.92 27.03 -15.71
N ALA A 49 -4.03 26.36 -15.37
CA ALA A 49 -4.12 24.90 -15.40
C ALA A 49 -4.02 24.32 -16.81
N GLU A 50 -4.67 24.96 -17.79
CA GLU A 50 -4.62 24.53 -19.19
C GLU A 50 -3.22 24.67 -19.80
N GLY A 51 -2.52 25.76 -19.48
CA GLY A 51 -1.14 25.98 -19.92
C GLY A 51 -0.24 24.86 -19.43
N LEU A 52 -0.33 24.54 -18.14
CA LEU A 52 0.47 23.46 -17.56
C LEU A 52 0.07 22.06 -18.06
N GLY A 53 -1.21 21.86 -18.33
CA GLY A 53 -1.66 20.61 -18.96
C GLY A 53 -0.94 20.31 -20.25
N ARG A 54 -0.66 21.34 -21.06
CA ARG A 54 0.09 21.21 -22.33
C ARG A 54 1.59 20.93 -22.14
N GLU A 55 2.15 21.31 -21.00
CA GLU A 55 3.55 21.09 -20.64
C GLU A 55 3.82 19.68 -20.06
N LEU A 56 2.78 18.85 -19.90
CA LEU A 56 2.94 17.48 -19.37
C LEU A 56 3.80 16.63 -20.32
N ASP A 57 4.98 16.24 -19.87
CA ASP A 57 5.87 15.30 -20.54
C ASP A 57 5.50 13.85 -20.27
N ALA A 58 5.02 13.58 -19.06
CA ALA A 58 4.68 12.25 -18.61
C ALA A 58 3.33 12.23 -17.89
N VAL A 59 2.48 11.26 -18.23
CA VAL A 59 1.27 10.92 -17.50
C VAL A 59 1.35 9.46 -17.08
N ALA A 60 1.42 9.22 -15.80
CA ALA A 60 1.43 7.89 -15.19
C ALA A 60 0.13 7.65 -14.43
N VAL A 61 -0.58 6.59 -14.80
CA VAL A 61 -1.80 6.14 -14.12
C VAL A 61 -1.52 4.85 -13.37
N LEU A 62 -1.93 4.80 -12.11
CA LEU A 62 -1.85 3.60 -11.29
C LEU A 62 -2.86 2.58 -11.81
N GLU A 63 -2.43 1.30 -11.93
CA GLU A 63 -3.32 0.25 -12.41
C GLU A 63 -4.59 0.18 -11.56
N PHE A 64 -5.73 0.32 -12.22
CA PHE A 64 -7.03 0.23 -11.57
C PHE A 64 -7.27 -1.19 -11.08
N PHE A 65 -7.86 -1.33 -9.91
CA PHE A 65 -8.11 -2.64 -9.30
C PHE A 65 -8.90 -3.60 -10.20
N PRO A 66 -9.90 -3.16 -11.00
CA PRO A 66 -10.56 -4.01 -11.97
C PRO A 66 -9.67 -4.60 -13.08
N ASP A 67 -8.50 -3.98 -13.35
CA ASP A 67 -7.57 -4.43 -14.40
C ASP A 67 -6.50 -5.41 -13.88
N VAL A 68 -6.36 -5.53 -12.55
CA VAL A 68 -5.34 -6.39 -11.91
C VAL A 68 -5.53 -7.86 -12.28
N SER A 69 -6.76 -8.32 -12.40
CA SER A 69 -7.07 -9.71 -12.69
C SER A 69 -8.48 -9.84 -13.28
N PRO A 70 -8.72 -10.82 -14.16
CA PRO A 70 -10.06 -11.10 -14.70
C PRO A 70 -11.13 -11.31 -13.61
N ARG A 71 -10.73 -11.79 -12.42
CA ARG A 71 -11.64 -11.98 -11.27
C ARG A 71 -12.25 -10.66 -10.78
N PHE A 72 -11.55 -9.56 -10.95
CA PHE A 72 -11.97 -8.24 -10.50
C PHE A 72 -12.52 -7.37 -11.62
N ALA A 73 -12.51 -7.87 -12.86
CA ALA A 73 -12.92 -7.13 -14.04
C ALA A 73 -14.28 -6.45 -13.84
N SER A 74 -14.35 -5.19 -14.27
CA SER A 74 -15.60 -4.44 -14.26
C SER A 74 -16.57 -5.04 -15.29
N PRO A 75 -17.85 -5.24 -14.94
CA PRO A 75 -18.87 -5.65 -15.91
C PRO A 75 -19.27 -4.50 -16.85
N PHE A 76 -18.77 -3.30 -16.62
CA PHE A 76 -19.14 -2.07 -17.32
C PHE A 76 -18.09 -1.64 -18.37
N GLY A 77 -17.13 -2.50 -18.67
CA GLY A 77 -16.07 -2.21 -19.63
C GLY A 77 -14.82 -1.60 -18.98
N ARG A 78 -13.86 -1.22 -19.84
CA ARG A 78 -12.56 -0.66 -19.44
C ARG A 78 -12.00 0.29 -20.50
N CYS A 79 -11.04 1.12 -20.09
CA CYS A 79 -10.21 1.89 -21.02
C CYS A 79 -8.98 1.07 -21.45
N THR A 80 -8.68 1.03 -22.74
CA THR A 80 -7.53 0.27 -23.29
C THR A 80 -6.20 0.95 -22.99
N ASN A 81 -6.18 2.29 -22.87
CA ASN A 81 -4.99 3.09 -22.59
C ASN A 81 -5.33 4.20 -21.57
N PRO A 82 -5.43 3.88 -20.27
CA PRO A 82 -5.82 4.84 -19.24
C PRO A 82 -5.00 6.12 -19.19
N PRO A 83 -3.64 6.11 -19.26
CA PRO A 83 -2.87 7.36 -19.25
C PRO A 83 -3.17 8.26 -20.46
N LYS A 84 -3.43 7.70 -21.64
CA LYS A 84 -3.86 8.50 -22.79
C LYS A 84 -5.28 9.04 -22.62
N GLY A 85 -6.19 8.25 -22.04
CA GLY A 85 -7.53 8.71 -21.71
C GLY A 85 -7.54 9.89 -20.73
N VAL A 86 -6.67 9.86 -19.70
CA VAL A 86 -6.44 10.99 -18.79
C VAL A 86 -5.84 12.19 -19.55
N ALA A 87 -4.76 11.98 -20.33
CA ALA A 87 -4.10 13.04 -21.07
C ALA A 87 -5.06 13.78 -22.02
N ASN A 88 -5.89 13.05 -22.77
CA ASN A 88 -6.90 13.62 -23.66
C ASN A 88 -7.88 14.55 -22.90
N ARG A 89 -8.30 14.16 -21.69
CA ARG A 89 -9.20 14.96 -20.85
C ARG A 89 -8.55 16.22 -20.26
N LEU A 90 -7.21 16.24 -20.25
CA LEU A 90 -6.41 17.40 -19.80
C LEU A 90 -5.94 18.27 -20.97
N GLY A 91 -6.21 17.88 -22.24
CA GLY A 91 -5.68 18.56 -23.42
C GLY A 91 -4.16 18.41 -23.56
N ALA A 92 -3.59 17.33 -23.02
CA ALA A 92 -2.15 17.05 -23.00
C ALA A 92 -1.74 16.06 -24.10
N ALA A 93 -0.48 16.19 -24.56
CA ALA A 93 0.15 15.28 -25.51
C ALA A 93 1.52 14.80 -24.98
N PRO A 94 1.56 14.07 -23.86
CA PRO A 94 2.80 13.67 -23.21
C PRO A 94 3.59 12.65 -24.04
N ARG A 95 4.92 12.71 -23.94
CA ARG A 95 5.82 11.73 -24.57
C ARG A 95 5.76 10.37 -23.89
N GLN A 96 5.52 10.37 -22.57
CA GLN A 96 5.45 9.15 -21.76
C GLN A 96 4.02 8.91 -21.29
N LEU A 97 3.47 7.77 -21.66
CA LEU A 97 2.17 7.26 -21.22
C LEU A 97 2.40 5.98 -20.44
N ILE A 98 2.35 6.06 -19.11
CA ILE A 98 2.69 4.96 -18.21
C ILE A 98 1.44 4.42 -17.53
N TYR A 99 1.24 3.09 -17.58
CA TYR A 99 0.25 2.38 -16.79
C TYR A 99 0.95 1.33 -15.95
N THR A 100 0.86 1.41 -14.62
CA THR A 100 1.67 0.55 -13.76
C THR A 100 1.19 -0.91 -13.77
N HIS A 101 2.01 -1.83 -13.29
CA HIS A 101 1.53 -3.10 -12.74
C HIS A 101 1.07 -2.91 -11.30
N GLN A 102 0.29 -3.88 -10.78
CA GLN A 102 -0.26 -3.85 -9.44
C GLN A 102 0.81 -3.63 -8.35
N GLY A 103 0.47 -2.84 -7.34
CA GLY A 103 1.28 -2.63 -6.15
C GLY A 103 0.97 -1.32 -5.45
N GLY A 104 0.60 -1.37 -4.18
CA GLY A 104 0.41 -0.15 -3.40
C GLY A 104 1.70 0.65 -3.18
N ASN A 105 2.87 0.09 -3.54
CA ASN A 105 4.14 0.80 -3.56
C ASN A 105 4.33 1.68 -4.81
N THR A 106 3.56 1.43 -5.88
CA THR A 106 3.80 2.06 -7.19
C THR A 106 3.70 3.58 -7.23
N PRO A 107 2.85 4.28 -6.44
CA PRO A 107 2.87 5.74 -6.44
C PRO A 107 4.21 6.32 -5.99
N GLN A 108 4.75 5.83 -4.86
CA GLN A 108 6.04 6.30 -4.36
C GLN A 108 7.19 5.87 -5.29
N TYR A 109 7.13 4.66 -5.85
CA TYR A 109 8.06 4.19 -6.87
C TYR A 109 8.11 5.15 -8.08
N LEU A 110 6.95 5.63 -8.56
CA LEU A 110 6.89 6.60 -9.66
C LEU A 110 7.45 7.96 -9.26
N VAL A 111 7.19 8.43 -8.03
CA VAL A 111 7.83 9.66 -7.52
C VAL A 111 9.35 9.52 -7.52
N ASN A 112 9.87 8.39 -7.05
CA ASN A 112 11.31 8.13 -7.02
C ASN A 112 11.91 8.11 -8.43
N ARG A 113 11.25 7.45 -9.38
CA ARG A 113 11.64 7.38 -10.78
C ARG A 113 11.61 8.76 -11.45
N PHE A 114 10.49 9.48 -11.35
CA PHE A 114 10.39 10.80 -11.98
C PHE A 114 11.34 11.82 -11.34
N ALA A 115 11.70 11.67 -10.06
CA ALA A 115 12.72 12.51 -9.46
C ALA A 115 14.09 12.33 -10.14
N GLU A 116 14.47 11.10 -10.52
CA GLU A 116 15.68 10.83 -11.30
C GLU A 116 15.60 11.42 -12.71
N GLU A 117 14.48 11.19 -13.41
CA GLU A 117 14.26 11.70 -14.77
C GLU A 117 14.22 13.25 -14.83
N ILE A 118 13.65 13.90 -13.82
CA ILE A 118 13.64 15.36 -13.68
C ILE A 118 15.04 15.89 -13.37
N ALA A 119 15.76 15.24 -12.45
CA ALA A 119 17.12 15.65 -12.12
C ALA A 119 18.12 15.48 -13.29
N SER A 120 17.89 14.52 -14.18
CA SER A 120 18.67 14.33 -15.40
C SER A 120 18.21 15.20 -16.58
N GLY A 121 17.07 15.89 -16.45
CA GLY A 121 16.47 16.68 -17.54
C GLY A 121 15.70 15.86 -18.57
N GLU A 122 15.45 14.58 -18.32
CA GLU A 122 14.68 13.71 -19.23
C GLU A 122 13.18 14.01 -19.20
N THR A 123 12.65 14.46 -18.05
CA THR A 123 11.23 14.79 -17.85
C THR A 123 11.09 16.20 -17.29
N GLY A 124 10.31 17.07 -17.94
CA GLY A 124 10.04 18.44 -17.46
C GLY A 124 8.91 18.50 -16.46
N LEU A 125 7.75 17.90 -16.78
CA LEU A 125 6.58 17.85 -15.91
C LEU A 125 5.96 16.45 -15.93
N ALA A 126 5.84 15.82 -14.77
CA ALA A 126 5.23 14.52 -14.60
C ALA A 126 3.95 14.60 -13.76
N LEU A 127 2.90 13.92 -14.23
CA LEU A 127 1.65 13.69 -13.51
C LEU A 127 1.58 12.22 -13.10
N ILE A 128 1.35 11.97 -11.81
CA ILE A 128 1.02 10.65 -11.26
C ILE A 128 -0.41 10.72 -10.75
N CYS A 129 -1.30 9.84 -11.21
CA CYS A 129 -2.68 9.81 -10.75
C CYS A 129 -3.28 8.41 -10.74
N GLY A 130 -4.39 8.27 -10.04
CA GLY A 130 -5.17 7.04 -10.00
C GLY A 130 -6.56 7.26 -9.41
N ALA A 131 -7.43 6.28 -9.58
CA ALA A 131 -8.80 6.32 -9.08
C ALA A 131 -9.36 4.91 -8.89
N GLU A 132 -10.27 4.78 -7.93
CA GLU A 132 -11.12 3.60 -7.77
C GLU A 132 -12.58 4.02 -7.62
N LEU A 133 -13.49 3.30 -8.28
CA LEU A 133 -14.94 3.47 -8.24
C LEU A 133 -15.64 2.16 -7.82
N LEU A 134 -15.11 1.48 -6.79
CA LEU A 134 -15.58 0.15 -6.40
C LEU A 134 -16.95 0.19 -5.73
N ARG A 135 -17.28 1.26 -4.99
CA ARG A 135 -18.61 1.42 -4.39
C ARG A 135 -19.66 1.75 -5.44
N SER A 136 -19.40 2.70 -6.34
CA SER A 136 -20.29 3.01 -7.47
C SER A 136 -20.52 1.79 -8.35
N THR A 137 -19.47 1.03 -8.68
CA THR A 137 -19.57 -0.23 -9.42
C THR A 137 -20.48 -1.23 -8.70
N GLN A 138 -20.33 -1.38 -7.39
CA GLN A 138 -21.19 -2.27 -6.59
C GLN A 138 -22.65 -1.78 -6.57
N ASN A 139 -22.87 -0.47 -6.43
CA ASN A 139 -24.21 0.13 -6.44
C ASN A 139 -24.89 -0.07 -7.80
N ALA A 140 -24.17 0.17 -8.90
CA ALA A 140 -24.66 -0.06 -10.27
C ALA A 140 -25.09 -1.52 -10.49
N ARG A 141 -24.25 -2.47 -10.05
CA ARG A 141 -24.58 -3.91 -10.12
C ARG A 141 -25.85 -4.26 -9.37
N LYS A 142 -25.98 -3.78 -8.13
CA LYS A 142 -27.18 -4.02 -7.29
C LYS A 142 -28.44 -3.42 -7.89
N ALA A 143 -28.33 -2.26 -8.53
CA ALA A 143 -29.45 -1.56 -9.17
C ALA A 143 -29.75 -2.05 -10.60
N GLY A 144 -28.95 -2.98 -11.14
CA GLY A 144 -29.12 -3.48 -12.51
C GLY A 144 -28.95 -2.42 -13.59
N LEU A 145 -28.13 -1.38 -13.32
CA LEU A 145 -27.93 -0.27 -14.25
C LEU A 145 -27.12 -0.72 -15.47
N ARG A 146 -27.45 -0.16 -16.62
CA ARG A 146 -26.66 -0.27 -17.85
C ARG A 146 -25.70 0.92 -17.93
N ILE A 147 -24.43 0.66 -17.71
CA ILE A 147 -23.33 1.63 -17.73
C ILE A 147 -22.34 1.17 -18.79
N ASP A 148 -21.71 2.08 -19.51
CA ASP A 148 -20.65 1.78 -20.44
C ASP A 148 -19.41 2.65 -20.12
N HIS A 149 -18.33 1.99 -19.72
CA HIS A 149 -17.01 2.59 -19.47
C HIS A 149 -15.97 2.16 -20.50
N ASN A 150 -16.39 1.52 -21.60
CA ASN A 150 -15.48 1.19 -22.67
C ASN A 150 -14.95 2.47 -23.32
N GLU A 151 -13.64 2.55 -23.42
CA GLU A 151 -12.93 3.67 -24.04
C GLU A 151 -11.66 3.16 -24.72
N ASP A 152 -11.48 3.54 -25.98
CA ASP A 152 -10.26 3.25 -26.74
C ASP A 152 -9.61 4.55 -27.22
N PRO A 153 -8.69 5.13 -26.44
CA PRO A 153 -7.93 6.31 -26.87
C PRO A 153 -6.88 6.00 -27.96
N GLY A 154 -6.68 4.72 -28.25
CA GLY A 154 -5.68 4.21 -29.19
C GLY A 154 -4.26 4.17 -28.62
N GLY A 155 -3.40 3.36 -29.23
CA GLY A 155 -2.02 3.10 -28.81
C GLY A 155 -1.94 2.25 -27.54
N GLU A 156 -0.71 1.94 -27.12
CA GLU A 156 -0.45 1.10 -25.94
C GLU A 156 0.36 1.89 -24.90
N PRO A 157 0.04 1.80 -23.60
CA PRO A 157 0.85 2.44 -22.57
C PRO A 157 2.11 1.64 -22.28
N THR A 158 3.17 2.33 -21.86
CA THR A 158 4.33 1.66 -21.27
C THR A 158 3.96 1.05 -19.91
N ARG A 159 4.18 -0.26 -19.74
CA ARG A 159 3.95 -0.93 -18.48
C ARG A 159 5.20 -0.88 -17.61
N VAL A 160 5.04 -0.45 -16.33
CA VAL A 160 6.14 -0.36 -15.36
C VAL A 160 5.77 -1.02 -14.03
N GLY A 161 6.79 -1.43 -13.27
CA GLY A 161 6.62 -2.15 -12.02
C GLY A 161 6.71 -3.68 -12.23
N ASP A 162 6.61 -4.43 -11.15
CA ASP A 162 6.72 -5.90 -11.18
C ASP A 162 5.33 -6.53 -11.28
N LYS A 163 5.13 -7.34 -12.32
CA LYS A 163 3.86 -8.01 -12.63
C LYS A 163 3.62 -9.31 -11.84
N ARG A 164 4.63 -9.81 -11.13
CA ARG A 164 4.51 -11.08 -10.39
C ARG A 164 3.46 -10.99 -9.29
N PHE A 165 2.69 -12.04 -9.10
CA PHE A 165 1.85 -12.18 -7.91
C PHE A 165 2.72 -12.41 -6.66
N GLY A 166 2.22 -12.00 -5.49
CA GLY A 166 2.97 -12.08 -4.22
C GLY A 166 2.97 -13.46 -3.57
N PHE A 167 2.56 -14.51 -4.27
CA PHE A 167 2.49 -15.88 -3.75
C PHE A 167 3.15 -16.88 -4.71
N SER A 168 3.64 -17.98 -4.16
CA SER A 168 4.20 -19.12 -4.90
C SER A 168 3.11 -20.09 -5.36
N ASP A 169 3.47 -21.02 -6.24
CA ASP A 169 2.58 -22.13 -6.63
C ASP A 169 2.21 -23.00 -5.43
N GLU A 170 3.14 -23.17 -4.46
CA GLU A 170 2.89 -23.92 -3.23
C GLU A 170 1.86 -23.23 -2.34
N GLU A 171 2.01 -21.93 -2.12
CA GLU A 171 1.02 -21.12 -1.40
C GLU A 171 -0.34 -21.13 -2.11
N ALA A 172 -0.33 -21.00 -3.45
CA ALA A 172 -1.53 -21.07 -4.27
C ALA A 172 -2.24 -22.43 -4.24
N ARG A 173 -1.47 -23.54 -4.17
CA ARG A 173 -1.99 -24.91 -4.04
C ARG A 173 -2.81 -25.09 -2.76
N HIS A 174 -2.45 -24.35 -1.71
CA HIS A 174 -3.14 -24.32 -0.42
C HIS A 174 -4.20 -23.20 -0.32
N ASP A 175 -4.68 -22.62 -1.43
CA ASP A 175 -5.62 -21.49 -1.47
C ASP A 175 -5.12 -20.21 -0.75
N LEU A 176 -3.84 -20.13 -0.44
CA LEU A 176 -3.22 -18.97 0.19
C LEU A 176 -2.82 -17.95 -0.89
N ARG A 177 -3.78 -17.10 -1.29
CA ARG A 177 -3.63 -16.15 -2.43
C ARG A 177 -4.06 -14.72 -2.11
N ALA A 178 -4.79 -14.50 -1.04
CA ALA A 178 -5.36 -13.20 -0.72
C ALA A 178 -4.61 -12.55 0.45
N ALA A 179 -4.42 -11.24 0.38
CA ALA A 179 -3.78 -10.46 1.44
C ALA A 179 -4.41 -10.72 2.83
N ILE A 180 -5.74 -10.83 2.86
CA ILE A 180 -6.51 -11.13 4.07
C ILE A 180 -6.13 -12.46 4.75
N HIS A 181 -5.39 -13.35 4.09
CA HIS A 181 -4.91 -14.61 4.67
C HIS A 181 -3.41 -14.56 4.99
N PHE A 182 -2.62 -13.75 4.29
CA PHE A 182 -1.18 -13.60 4.54
C PHE A 182 -0.87 -12.71 5.75
N TYR A 183 -1.50 -11.53 5.82
CA TYR A 183 -1.20 -10.58 6.90
C TYR A 183 -1.53 -11.11 8.29
N PRO A 184 -2.60 -11.90 8.51
CA PRO A 184 -2.83 -12.57 9.79
C PRO A 184 -1.74 -13.55 10.20
N LEU A 185 -1.08 -14.23 9.23
CA LEU A 185 0.09 -15.08 9.49
C LEU A 185 1.27 -14.25 10.01
N LEU A 186 1.52 -13.08 9.39
CA LEU A 186 2.55 -12.14 9.86
C LEU A 186 2.20 -11.61 11.25
N GLU A 187 0.94 -11.28 11.49
CA GLU A 187 0.45 -10.77 12.79
C GLU A 187 0.69 -11.75 13.94
N ASN A 188 0.31 -13.02 13.77
CA ASN A 188 0.57 -14.03 14.79
C ASN A 188 2.05 -14.29 15.00
N ALA A 189 2.89 -14.15 13.97
CA ALA A 189 4.35 -14.22 14.13
C ALA A 189 4.88 -13.02 14.94
N ILE A 190 4.37 -11.80 14.72
CA ILE A 190 4.69 -10.61 15.52
C ILE A 190 4.28 -10.83 16.98
N ARG A 191 3.04 -11.26 17.20
CA ARG A 191 2.50 -11.58 18.53
C ARG A 191 3.38 -12.59 19.27
N GLY A 192 3.79 -13.65 18.59
CA GLY A 192 4.71 -14.66 19.14
C GLY A 192 6.08 -14.10 19.50
N GLY A 193 6.65 -13.27 18.63
CA GLY A 193 7.92 -12.57 18.89
C GLY A 193 7.86 -11.64 20.10
N LEU A 194 6.73 -10.97 20.32
CA LEU A 194 6.45 -10.10 21.47
C LEU A 194 6.01 -10.88 22.72
N LYS A 195 5.80 -12.18 22.62
CA LYS A 195 5.30 -13.06 23.71
C LYS A 195 3.98 -12.57 24.33
N ARG A 196 3.10 -12.02 23.51
CA ARG A 196 1.77 -11.55 23.92
C ARG A 196 0.74 -12.67 23.75
N ASP A 197 -0.20 -12.75 24.69
CA ASP A 197 -1.41 -13.54 24.48
C ASP A 197 -2.35 -12.83 23.47
N VAL A 198 -3.38 -13.53 23.02
CA VAL A 198 -4.31 -13.03 22.01
C VAL A 198 -5.04 -11.76 22.48
N ALA A 199 -5.50 -11.72 23.73
CA ALA A 199 -6.30 -10.61 24.25
C ALA A 199 -5.46 -9.33 24.41
N SER A 200 -4.27 -9.44 24.98
CA SER A 200 -3.35 -8.31 25.13
C SER A 200 -2.86 -7.78 23.79
N HIS A 201 -2.62 -8.67 22.80
CA HIS A 201 -2.22 -8.25 21.47
C HIS A 201 -3.37 -7.57 20.70
N LEU A 202 -4.59 -8.09 20.79
CA LEU A 202 -5.77 -7.47 20.20
C LEU A 202 -6.02 -6.06 20.74
N THR A 203 -5.81 -5.88 22.06
CA THR A 203 -5.87 -4.55 22.72
C THR A 203 -4.78 -3.61 22.18
N ALA A 204 -3.55 -4.11 21.98
CA ALA A 204 -2.45 -3.32 21.42
C ALA A 204 -2.74 -2.88 19.96
N MET A 205 -3.24 -3.80 19.12
CA MET A 205 -3.69 -3.46 17.77
C MET A 205 -4.83 -2.42 17.80
N GLY A 206 -5.77 -2.54 18.75
CA GLY A 206 -6.84 -1.56 18.95
C GLY A 206 -6.29 -0.16 19.21
N ARG A 207 -5.34 -0.02 20.15
CA ARG A 207 -4.68 1.26 20.46
C ARG A 207 -3.90 1.82 19.28
N LEU A 208 -3.21 0.96 18.54
CA LEU A 208 -2.50 1.38 17.33
C LEU A 208 -3.45 1.98 16.29
N PHE A 209 -4.58 1.31 16.03
CA PHE A 209 -5.54 1.72 15.01
C PHE A 209 -6.47 2.87 15.48
N GLU A 210 -6.69 3.05 16.77
CA GLU A 210 -7.33 4.25 17.33
C GLU A 210 -6.60 5.52 16.89
N ARG A 211 -5.26 5.51 16.84
CA ARG A 211 -4.46 6.64 16.35
C ARG A 211 -4.78 6.99 14.89
N LEU A 212 -4.96 5.97 14.03
CA LEU A 212 -5.37 6.16 12.64
C LEU A 212 -6.82 6.68 12.56
N ALA A 213 -7.73 6.09 13.33
CA ALA A 213 -9.13 6.50 13.40
C ALA A 213 -9.30 7.95 13.86
N ALA A 214 -8.46 8.43 14.78
CA ALA A 214 -8.45 9.81 15.23
C ALA A 214 -8.06 10.78 14.11
N VAL A 215 -7.06 10.44 13.30
CA VAL A 215 -6.67 11.22 12.11
C VAL A 215 -7.80 11.21 11.07
N ALA A 216 -8.38 10.04 10.77
CA ALA A 216 -9.49 9.92 9.83
C ALA A 216 -10.72 10.74 10.26
N LYS A 217 -11.02 10.79 11.56
CA LYS A 217 -12.12 11.62 12.10
C LYS A 217 -11.97 13.10 11.73
N ALA A 218 -10.73 13.59 11.76
CA ALA A 218 -10.42 14.99 11.43
C ALA A 218 -10.28 15.23 9.91
N ASN A 219 -10.02 14.19 9.12
CA ASN A 219 -9.79 14.31 7.68
C ASN A 219 -11.13 14.31 6.91
N PRO A 220 -11.51 15.43 6.20
CA PRO A 220 -12.75 15.50 5.45
C PRO A 220 -12.82 14.51 4.28
N LEU A 221 -11.69 14.00 3.79
CA LEU A 221 -11.60 13.04 2.70
C LEU A 221 -11.67 11.58 3.17
N ALA A 222 -11.69 11.33 4.48
CA ALA A 222 -11.81 9.97 5.00
C ALA A 222 -13.24 9.43 4.85
N THR A 223 -13.35 8.14 4.53
CA THR A 223 -14.64 7.47 4.30
C THR A 223 -15.34 6.99 5.58
N ARG A 224 -14.57 6.80 6.67
CA ARG A 224 -15.05 6.42 8.00
C ARG A 224 -14.54 7.43 9.01
N ARG A 225 -15.41 8.33 9.46
CA ARG A 225 -15.08 9.47 10.32
C ARG A 225 -15.69 9.40 11.72
N GLU A 226 -16.16 8.23 12.12
CA GLU A 226 -16.83 7.99 13.41
C GLU A 226 -15.86 8.18 14.60
N GLY A 227 -14.56 7.92 14.40
CA GLY A 227 -13.55 8.03 15.45
C GLY A 227 -13.65 6.84 16.41
N TYR A 228 -13.30 5.66 15.93
CA TYR A 228 -13.30 4.42 16.71
C TYR A 228 -12.19 4.45 17.77
N ASP A 229 -12.54 4.10 19.00
CA ASP A 229 -11.59 3.89 20.10
C ASP A 229 -11.00 2.46 20.09
N ALA A 230 -9.99 2.25 20.91
CA ALA A 230 -9.27 0.99 20.99
C ALA A 230 -10.17 -0.18 21.41
N GLU A 231 -11.10 0.05 22.35
CA GLU A 231 -12.02 -0.97 22.83
C GLU A 231 -12.98 -1.41 21.73
N ARG A 232 -13.56 -0.46 21.01
CA ARG A 232 -14.46 -0.74 19.86
C ARG A 232 -13.76 -1.51 18.76
N LEU A 233 -12.50 -1.16 18.46
CA LEU A 233 -11.70 -1.84 17.45
C LEU A 233 -11.35 -3.27 17.85
N ALA A 234 -11.04 -3.50 19.11
CA ALA A 234 -10.67 -4.81 19.66
C ALA A 234 -11.88 -5.71 19.98
N THR A 235 -13.08 -5.13 20.16
CA THR A 235 -14.27 -5.90 20.54
C THR A 235 -14.93 -6.56 19.31
N ILE A 236 -15.11 -7.88 19.41
CA ILE A 236 -15.82 -8.65 18.39
C ILE A 236 -17.34 -8.50 18.57
N SER A 237 -18.02 -8.13 17.50
CA SER A 237 -19.47 -7.89 17.46
C SER A 237 -20.02 -8.12 16.04
N ASP A 238 -21.32 -8.03 15.83
CA ASP A 238 -21.96 -8.28 14.54
C ASP A 238 -21.42 -7.36 13.43
N ASP A 239 -21.13 -6.11 13.75
CA ASP A 239 -20.55 -5.13 12.81
C ASP A 239 -19.03 -5.09 12.82
N ASN A 240 -18.36 -5.76 13.78
CA ASN A 240 -16.90 -5.94 13.86
C ASN A 240 -16.52 -7.43 14.04
N ARG A 241 -17.13 -8.30 13.25
CA ARG A 241 -16.87 -9.74 13.28
C ARG A 241 -15.45 -10.08 12.81
N TRP A 242 -15.00 -11.26 13.13
CA TRP A 242 -13.77 -11.80 12.54
C TRP A 242 -13.88 -11.88 11.01
N ILE A 243 -12.82 -11.48 10.32
CA ILE A 243 -12.63 -11.71 8.88
C ILE A 243 -11.62 -12.83 8.66
N CYS A 244 -10.44 -12.68 9.24
CA CYS A 244 -9.44 -13.73 9.34
C CYS A 244 -8.67 -13.50 10.64
N PHE A 245 -8.81 -14.43 11.61
CA PHE A 245 -8.17 -14.30 12.92
C PHE A 245 -6.65 -14.09 12.77
N PRO A 246 -6.05 -13.05 13.43
CA PRO A 246 -6.60 -12.27 14.52
C PRO A 246 -7.20 -10.90 14.12
N TYR A 247 -7.71 -10.74 12.90
CA TYR A 247 -8.23 -9.45 12.45
C TYR A 247 -9.76 -9.36 12.47
N PRO A 248 -10.34 -8.48 13.32
CA PRO A 248 -11.72 -8.06 13.19
C PRO A 248 -11.90 -7.11 11.99
N ARG A 249 -13.13 -6.99 11.52
CA ARG A 249 -13.49 -6.26 10.29
C ARG A 249 -12.96 -4.83 10.22
N LEU A 250 -13.02 -4.08 11.32
CA LEU A 250 -12.65 -2.66 11.35
C LEU A 250 -11.13 -2.42 11.23
N MET A 251 -10.31 -3.45 11.44
CA MET A 251 -8.86 -3.39 11.29
C MET A 251 -8.35 -3.79 9.90
N ASN A 252 -9.26 -4.00 8.94
CA ASN A 252 -8.90 -4.34 7.57
C ASN A 252 -9.10 -3.14 6.63
N SER A 253 -8.27 -3.05 5.59
CA SER A 253 -8.42 -2.05 4.54
C SER A 253 -9.84 -1.99 3.99
N ASN A 254 -10.39 -0.79 3.83
CA ASN A 254 -11.71 -0.53 3.27
C ASN A 254 -11.60 -0.24 1.77
N ALA A 255 -11.66 -1.28 0.94
CA ALA A 255 -11.51 -1.13 -0.51
C ALA A 255 -12.82 -0.71 -1.23
N ILE A 256 -13.99 -0.86 -0.59
CA ILE A 256 -15.28 -0.54 -1.26
C ILE A 256 -15.58 0.95 -1.07
N ILE A 257 -14.88 1.76 -1.83
CA ILE A 257 -14.90 3.23 -1.80
C ILE A 257 -14.80 3.80 -3.22
N ASP A 258 -14.99 5.10 -3.35
CA ASP A 258 -14.77 5.88 -4.56
C ASP A 258 -13.82 7.03 -4.24
N GLN A 259 -12.55 6.88 -4.63
CA GLN A 259 -11.48 7.85 -4.36
C GLN A 259 -10.56 8.01 -5.55
N ALA A 260 -10.06 9.24 -5.75
CA ALA A 260 -9.07 9.57 -6.77
C ALA A 260 -8.05 10.56 -6.21
N SER A 261 -6.80 10.43 -6.64
CA SER A 261 -5.76 11.40 -6.29
C SER A 261 -4.71 11.55 -7.37
N ALA A 262 -4.02 12.68 -7.33
CA ALA A 262 -2.96 13.03 -8.26
C ALA A 262 -1.89 13.89 -7.58
N VAL A 263 -0.65 13.77 -8.07
CA VAL A 263 0.48 14.64 -7.70
C VAL A 263 1.24 15.07 -8.95
N LEU A 264 1.80 16.27 -8.92
CA LEU A 264 2.61 16.87 -9.99
C LEU A 264 4.04 17.07 -9.52
N MET A 265 4.99 16.73 -10.39
CA MET A 265 6.42 16.89 -10.17
C MET A 265 7.10 17.62 -11.31
N THR A 266 8.04 18.51 -10.98
CA THR A 266 8.85 19.24 -11.94
C THR A 266 10.22 19.61 -11.36
N SER A 267 11.07 20.30 -12.12
CA SER A 267 12.31 20.89 -11.59
C SER A 267 12.09 22.27 -10.98
N VAL A 268 13.01 22.69 -10.13
CA VAL A 268 13.04 24.07 -9.58
C VAL A 268 13.12 25.12 -10.70
N GLU A 269 13.87 24.84 -11.75
CA GLU A 269 13.98 25.74 -12.93
C GLU A 269 12.62 25.93 -13.59
N LYS A 270 11.94 24.84 -13.95
CA LYS A 270 10.63 24.87 -14.59
C LYS A 270 9.55 25.49 -13.69
N ALA A 271 9.61 25.21 -12.40
CA ALA A 271 8.68 25.84 -11.45
C ALA A 271 8.84 27.37 -11.42
N ARG A 272 10.07 27.89 -11.50
CA ARG A 272 10.35 29.33 -11.62
C ARG A 272 9.86 29.89 -12.95
N GLU A 273 10.17 29.20 -14.06
CA GLU A 273 9.74 29.59 -15.41
C GLU A 273 8.21 29.74 -15.47
N TRP A 274 7.47 28.80 -14.87
CA TRP A 274 6.00 28.84 -14.87
C TRP A 274 5.39 29.69 -13.76
N GLY A 275 6.21 30.35 -12.94
CA GLY A 275 5.76 31.21 -11.86
C GLY A 275 5.03 30.47 -10.76
N ILE A 276 5.41 29.22 -10.49
CA ILE A 276 4.85 28.45 -9.35
C ILE A 276 5.43 29.01 -8.06
N PRO A 277 4.60 29.51 -7.11
CA PRO A 277 5.09 30.08 -5.85
C PRO A 277 5.93 29.09 -5.03
N GLN A 278 7.00 29.58 -4.42
CA GLN A 278 7.94 28.73 -3.68
C GLN A 278 7.30 28.09 -2.44
N ASP A 279 6.29 28.69 -1.85
CA ASP A 279 5.54 28.14 -0.72
C ASP A 279 4.71 26.89 -1.09
N ARG A 280 4.61 26.60 -2.39
CA ARG A 280 3.99 25.37 -2.92
C ARG A 280 4.99 24.24 -3.15
N TRP A 281 6.28 24.52 -3.10
CA TRP A 281 7.31 23.52 -3.39
C TRP A 281 7.51 22.56 -2.22
N VAL A 282 7.53 21.27 -2.53
CA VAL A 282 7.89 20.23 -1.59
C VAL A 282 9.04 19.44 -2.21
N PHE A 283 10.14 19.38 -1.51
CA PHE A 283 11.37 18.70 -1.94
C PHE A 283 11.34 17.24 -1.50
N LEU A 284 11.76 16.34 -2.39
CA LEU A 284 12.08 14.96 -2.05
C LEU A 284 13.53 14.90 -1.59
N HIS A 285 13.74 14.80 -0.28
CA HIS A 285 15.08 14.79 0.32
C HIS A 285 15.80 13.46 0.22
N GLY A 286 15.04 12.37 0.22
CA GLY A 286 15.58 11.04 0.11
C GLY A 286 14.48 10.06 -0.28
N CYS A 287 14.89 9.00 -0.97
CA CYS A 287 13.97 7.97 -1.41
C CYS A 287 14.68 6.66 -1.67
N ALA A 288 13.94 5.55 -1.58
CA ALA A 288 14.45 4.24 -1.94
C ALA A 288 13.32 3.29 -2.36
N ASP A 289 13.70 2.26 -3.11
CA ASP A 289 12.85 1.12 -3.46
C ASP A 289 13.58 -0.17 -3.11
N GLY A 290 12.83 -1.17 -2.66
CA GLY A 290 13.38 -2.48 -2.34
C GLY A 290 12.30 -3.57 -2.30
N THR A 291 12.74 -4.80 -2.45
CA THR A 291 11.86 -5.97 -2.45
C THR A 291 12.38 -6.99 -1.47
N ASP A 292 11.53 -7.42 -0.54
CA ASP A 292 11.81 -8.53 0.36
C ASP A 292 11.83 -9.87 -0.39
N THR A 293 12.26 -10.92 0.27
CA THR A 293 12.07 -12.29 -0.23
C THR A 293 10.63 -12.44 -0.70
N TRP A 294 10.46 -12.75 -2.00
CA TRP A 294 9.18 -12.63 -2.69
C TRP A 294 8.09 -13.50 -2.08
N VAL A 295 8.42 -14.75 -1.83
CA VAL A 295 7.52 -15.74 -1.24
C VAL A 295 7.51 -15.59 0.28
N VAL A 296 6.34 -15.36 0.86
CA VAL A 296 6.21 -15.10 2.31
C VAL A 296 6.71 -16.28 3.15
N SER A 297 6.35 -17.50 2.77
CA SER A 297 6.76 -18.70 3.50
C SER A 297 8.27 -18.99 3.45
N GLU A 298 9.01 -18.37 2.53
CA GLU A 298 10.47 -18.51 2.41
C GLU A 298 11.25 -17.48 3.24
N ARG A 299 10.59 -16.41 3.76
CA ARG A 299 11.26 -15.35 4.51
C ARG A 299 11.93 -15.89 5.76
N GLU A 300 13.12 -15.40 6.07
CA GLU A 300 13.83 -15.77 7.31
C GLU A 300 12.94 -15.53 8.53
N ARG A 301 12.33 -14.37 8.61
CA ARG A 301 11.42 -13.97 9.69
C ARG A 301 10.09 -13.50 9.09
N LEU A 302 9.01 -13.90 9.74
CA LEU A 302 7.66 -13.49 9.35
C LEU A 302 7.19 -12.19 10.05
N ASP A 303 7.94 -11.74 11.08
CA ASP A 303 7.70 -10.53 11.85
C ASP A 303 8.66 -9.38 11.51
N ALA A 304 9.30 -9.41 10.35
CA ALA A 304 10.30 -8.45 9.92
C ALA A 304 10.26 -8.19 8.40
N SER A 305 10.77 -7.03 8.00
CA SER A 305 10.94 -6.63 6.60
C SER A 305 12.29 -5.91 6.42
N PRO A 306 13.35 -6.64 6.03
CA PRO A 306 14.62 -6.02 5.66
C PRO A 306 14.49 -4.92 4.61
N ALA A 307 13.52 -5.05 3.68
CA ALA A 307 13.31 -4.04 2.64
C ALA A 307 12.74 -2.73 3.20
N ILE A 308 11.78 -2.76 4.15
CA ILE A 308 11.31 -1.55 4.83
C ILE A 308 12.48 -0.86 5.54
N ARG A 309 13.27 -1.62 6.32
CA ARG A 309 14.46 -1.10 7.01
C ARG A 309 15.43 -0.45 6.03
N GLY A 310 15.77 -1.15 4.95
CA GLY A 310 16.69 -0.67 3.93
C GLY A 310 16.18 0.58 3.23
N CYS A 311 14.91 0.61 2.81
CA CYS A 311 14.32 1.78 2.15
C CYS A 311 14.29 3.00 3.08
N ALA A 312 13.89 2.82 4.35
CA ALA A 312 13.88 3.91 5.32
C ALA A 312 15.28 4.43 5.61
N ARG A 313 16.25 3.52 5.83
CA ARG A 313 17.66 3.88 6.04
C ARG A 313 18.20 4.71 4.87
N VAL A 314 18.08 4.20 3.65
CA VAL A 314 18.60 4.91 2.46
C VAL A 314 17.94 6.28 2.28
N ALA A 315 16.62 6.37 2.45
CA ALA A 315 15.91 7.65 2.33
C ALA A 315 16.34 8.67 3.40
N LEU A 316 16.58 8.23 4.64
CA LEU A 316 17.07 9.07 5.73
C LEU A 316 18.53 9.47 5.53
N ASP A 317 19.40 8.52 5.15
CA ASP A 317 20.84 8.75 4.90
C ASP A 317 21.04 9.77 3.76
N MET A 318 20.26 9.69 2.67
CA MET A 318 20.29 10.68 1.57
C MET A 318 20.04 12.11 2.07
N ALA A 319 19.17 12.27 3.06
CA ALA A 319 18.81 13.55 3.65
C ALA A 319 19.77 13.99 4.78
N GLY A 320 20.68 13.12 5.22
CA GLY A 320 21.45 13.33 6.44
C GLY A 320 20.59 13.45 7.69
N LYS A 321 19.52 12.66 7.76
CA LYS A 321 18.51 12.66 8.83
C LYS A 321 18.42 11.29 9.49
N THR A 322 17.76 11.27 10.64
CA THR A 322 17.39 10.07 11.38
C THR A 322 15.87 9.99 11.53
N ALA A 323 15.34 8.87 12.00
CA ALA A 323 13.91 8.75 12.30
C ALA A 323 13.43 9.77 13.36
N ALA A 324 14.32 10.27 14.22
CA ALA A 324 14.00 11.29 15.23
C ALA A 324 13.75 12.68 14.62
N ASP A 325 14.31 12.96 13.44
CA ASP A 325 14.11 14.23 12.72
C ASP A 325 12.78 14.29 11.96
N VAL A 326 12.07 13.18 11.83
CA VAL A 326 10.80 13.08 11.10
C VAL A 326 9.65 13.49 12.01
N ALA A 327 8.92 14.53 11.64
CA ALA A 327 7.81 15.07 12.42
C ALA A 327 6.50 14.28 12.25
N ALA A 328 6.29 13.67 11.08
CA ALA A 328 5.10 12.90 10.77
C ALA A 328 5.42 11.77 9.78
N PHE A 329 4.71 10.66 9.94
CA PHE A 329 4.78 9.52 9.04
C PHE A 329 3.42 9.29 8.39
N ASP A 330 3.39 8.71 7.19
CA ASP A 330 2.26 7.93 6.69
C ASP A 330 2.76 6.52 6.40
N LEU A 331 2.55 5.63 7.35
CA LEU A 331 2.91 4.23 7.24
C LEU A 331 1.80 3.48 6.50
N TYR A 332 2.18 2.66 5.52
CA TYR A 332 1.20 1.89 4.76
C TYR A 332 0.42 0.94 5.66
N SER A 333 -0.88 1.14 5.78
CA SER A 333 -1.70 0.62 6.87
C SER A 333 -2.85 -0.29 6.40
N CYS A 334 -2.58 -1.19 5.44
CA CYS A 334 -3.61 -2.12 4.96
C CYS A 334 -4.09 -3.09 6.05
N PHE A 335 -3.20 -3.44 7.00
CA PHE A 335 -3.44 -4.32 8.16
C PHE A 335 -2.54 -3.88 9.32
N PRO A 336 -2.84 -4.26 10.57
CA PRO A 336 -1.99 -3.94 11.73
C PRO A 336 -0.54 -4.37 11.57
N SER A 337 -0.29 -5.61 11.15
CA SER A 337 1.08 -6.11 10.94
C SER A 337 1.92 -5.28 9.96
N ALA A 338 1.30 -4.65 8.96
CA ALA A 338 2.01 -3.75 8.06
C ALA A 338 2.54 -2.51 8.77
N VAL A 339 1.76 -1.94 9.70
CA VAL A 339 2.14 -0.79 10.51
C VAL A 339 3.16 -1.19 11.59
N GLU A 340 2.92 -2.30 12.30
CA GLU A 340 3.79 -2.78 13.36
C GLU A 340 5.19 -3.13 12.84
N VAL A 341 5.28 -3.83 11.71
CA VAL A 341 6.56 -4.11 11.06
C VAL A 341 7.23 -2.81 10.61
N ALA A 342 6.51 -1.87 9.99
CA ALA A 342 7.11 -0.61 9.58
C ALA A 342 7.63 0.20 10.76
N MET A 343 6.88 0.30 11.86
CA MET A 343 7.33 0.97 13.09
C MET A 343 8.60 0.33 13.63
N LYS A 344 8.62 -1.00 13.75
CA LYS A 344 9.79 -1.77 14.22
C LYS A 344 11.02 -1.53 13.34
N GLU A 345 10.87 -1.62 12.02
CA GLU A 345 11.99 -1.53 11.08
C GLU A 345 12.55 -0.10 10.92
N ILE A 346 11.73 0.92 11.14
CA ILE A 346 12.13 2.33 11.13
C ILE A 346 12.66 2.78 12.50
N GLY A 347 12.36 2.04 13.57
CA GLY A 347 12.73 2.40 14.94
C GLY A 347 11.76 3.38 15.60
N ILE A 348 10.47 3.26 15.30
CA ILE A 348 9.39 4.04 15.93
C ILE A 348 8.81 3.20 17.08
N ALA A 349 8.82 3.75 18.30
CA ALA A 349 8.25 3.07 19.45
C ALA A 349 6.72 2.97 19.37
N GLU A 350 6.12 1.95 20.03
CA GLU A 350 4.65 1.78 20.03
C GLU A 350 3.92 3.00 20.64
N ASP A 351 4.52 3.66 21.61
CA ASP A 351 4.03 4.84 22.31
C ASP A 351 4.54 6.17 21.75
N ASP A 352 5.24 6.16 20.60
CA ASP A 352 5.71 7.37 19.96
C ASP A 352 4.53 8.31 19.65
N PRO A 353 4.54 9.57 20.15
CA PRO A 353 3.40 10.47 20.04
C PRO A 353 3.21 11.05 18.63
N ARG A 354 4.19 10.90 17.74
CA ARG A 354 4.12 11.47 16.39
C ARG A 354 3.03 10.80 15.55
N PRO A 355 2.44 11.52 14.59
CA PRO A 355 1.51 10.91 13.64
C PRO A 355 2.17 9.76 12.86
N ILE A 356 1.57 8.57 12.89
CA ILE A 356 1.96 7.40 12.09
C ILE A 356 1.13 7.29 10.80
N SER A 357 0.12 8.12 10.65
CA SER A 357 -0.62 8.35 9.42
C SER A 357 -1.05 9.82 9.35
N VAL A 358 -1.03 10.41 8.16
CA VAL A 358 -1.55 11.76 7.90
C VAL A 358 -2.90 11.71 7.17
N THR A 359 -3.24 10.58 6.57
CA THR A 359 -4.53 10.36 5.91
C THR A 359 -5.60 9.84 6.87
N GLY A 360 -5.24 8.96 7.80
CA GLY A 360 -6.11 8.16 8.67
C GLY A 360 -6.10 6.67 8.35
N GLY A 361 -5.24 6.24 7.41
CA GLY A 361 -4.99 4.83 7.10
C GLY A 361 -6.06 4.14 6.24
N LEU A 362 -5.68 3.06 5.57
CA LEU A 362 -6.55 2.35 4.63
C LEU A 362 -7.87 1.83 5.24
N PRO A 363 -7.99 1.47 6.53
CA PRO A 363 -9.26 1.05 7.11
C PRO A 363 -10.29 2.17 7.25
N PHE A 364 -9.86 3.40 7.52
CA PHE A 364 -10.73 4.52 7.87
C PHE A 364 -10.75 5.61 6.78
N PHE A 365 -9.59 6.02 6.28
CA PHE A 365 -9.51 6.92 5.13
C PHE A 365 -10.14 6.27 3.90
N GLY A 366 -9.74 5.07 3.60
CA GLY A 366 -10.11 4.27 2.43
C GLY A 366 -8.87 3.68 1.77
N GLY A 367 -9.04 2.52 1.14
CA GLY A 367 -8.00 1.78 0.44
C GLY A 367 -8.25 1.72 -1.06
N PRO A 368 -8.03 2.81 -1.83
CA PRO A 368 -8.30 2.86 -3.26
C PRO A 368 -7.28 2.05 -4.07
N GLY A 369 -7.33 0.73 -3.96
CA GLY A 369 -6.50 -0.19 -4.74
C GLY A 369 -5.00 0.15 -4.67
N ASN A 370 -4.39 0.37 -5.83
CA ASN A 370 -2.97 0.74 -5.91
C ASN A 370 -2.71 2.23 -5.64
N ASN A 371 -3.76 3.06 -5.52
CA ASN A 371 -3.65 4.53 -5.50
C ASN A 371 -3.57 5.15 -4.10
N TYR A 372 -3.63 4.36 -3.00
CA TYR A 372 -3.64 4.93 -1.64
C TYR A 372 -2.45 5.84 -1.35
N VAL A 373 -1.24 5.44 -1.75
CA VAL A 373 -0.02 6.21 -1.45
C VAL A 373 0.04 7.54 -2.20
N THR A 374 -0.67 7.70 -3.33
CA THR A 374 -0.82 9.03 -3.95
C THR A 374 -1.57 10.00 -3.03
N HIS A 375 -2.59 9.51 -2.29
CA HIS A 375 -3.25 10.28 -1.23
C HIS A 375 -2.31 10.59 -0.06
N SER A 376 -1.51 9.60 0.36
CA SER A 376 -0.50 9.78 1.41
C SER A 376 0.50 10.89 1.07
N ILE A 377 1.01 10.88 -0.17
CA ILE A 377 1.95 11.90 -0.66
C ILE A 377 1.26 13.27 -0.74
N ALA A 378 0.04 13.34 -1.29
CA ALA A 378 -0.73 14.56 -1.39
C ALA A 378 -1.01 15.18 0.00
N GLU A 379 -1.38 14.36 0.98
CA GLU A 379 -1.62 14.85 2.34
C GLU A 379 -0.31 15.20 3.05
N MET A 380 0.78 14.45 2.82
CA MET A 380 2.09 14.80 3.36
C MET A 380 2.60 16.14 2.80
N MET A 381 2.35 16.43 1.51
CA MET A 381 2.64 17.77 0.94
C MET A 381 1.92 18.86 1.72
N ASN A 382 0.63 18.65 2.05
CA ASN A 382 -0.15 19.61 2.84
C ASN A 382 0.40 19.76 4.27
N VAL A 383 0.82 18.65 4.91
CA VAL A 383 1.39 18.66 6.27
C VAL A 383 2.69 19.46 6.32
N VAL A 384 3.65 19.20 5.42
CA VAL A 384 4.93 19.93 5.43
C VAL A 384 4.79 21.38 4.97
N ARG A 385 3.81 21.69 4.11
CA ARG A 385 3.48 23.09 3.74
C ARG A 385 2.89 23.88 4.91
N LYS A 386 2.08 23.24 5.77
CA LYS A 386 1.53 23.87 6.99
C LYS A 386 2.58 24.04 8.09
N ALA A 387 3.62 23.24 8.10
CA ALA A 387 4.74 23.28 9.04
C ALA A 387 6.09 23.39 8.28
N PRO A 388 6.39 24.55 7.66
CA PRO A 388 7.59 24.72 6.85
C PRO A 388 8.88 24.34 7.60
N GLY A 389 9.75 23.61 6.92
CA GLY A 389 11.00 23.08 7.49
C GLY A 389 10.85 21.76 8.22
N SER A 390 9.62 21.27 8.46
CA SER A 390 9.43 19.93 9.01
C SER A 390 9.69 18.84 7.95
N PHE A 391 10.05 17.64 8.42
CA PHE A 391 10.25 16.46 7.58
C PHE A 391 9.10 15.47 7.79
N GLY A 392 8.58 14.94 6.69
CA GLY A 392 7.56 13.90 6.69
C GLY A 392 8.00 12.70 5.86
N MET A 393 7.74 11.49 6.34
CA MET A 393 8.08 10.25 5.64
C MET A 393 6.82 9.51 5.20
N VAL A 394 6.78 9.11 3.95
CA VAL A 394 5.75 8.21 3.40
C VAL A 394 6.39 6.85 3.11
N THR A 395 5.77 5.78 3.60
CA THR A 395 6.11 4.40 3.24
C THR A 395 5.03 3.81 2.37
N ALA A 396 5.44 2.96 1.45
CA ALA A 396 4.56 2.33 0.48
C ALA A 396 4.83 0.83 0.41
N ASN A 397 3.77 0.03 0.25
CA ASN A 397 3.82 -1.42 0.30
C ASN A 397 2.96 -2.05 -0.80
N GLY A 398 3.52 -3.04 -1.48
CA GLY A 398 2.82 -3.84 -2.49
C GLY A 398 2.93 -5.33 -2.23
N ASN A 399 1.96 -6.08 -2.72
CA ASN A 399 1.76 -7.50 -2.43
C ASN A 399 1.60 -7.75 -0.91
N TYR A 400 2.35 -8.66 -0.30
CA TYR A 400 2.20 -9.09 1.10
C TYR A 400 3.45 -8.72 1.91
N LEU A 401 3.66 -7.40 2.15
CA LEU A 401 4.92 -6.85 2.65
C LEU A 401 6.10 -7.31 1.77
N THR A 402 5.95 -7.17 0.44
CA THR A 402 6.94 -7.70 -0.51
C THR A 402 7.67 -6.58 -1.24
N LYS A 403 6.92 -5.64 -1.84
CA LYS A 403 7.47 -4.50 -2.58
C LYS A 403 7.36 -3.25 -1.74
N HIS A 404 8.45 -2.52 -1.59
CA HIS A 404 8.50 -1.33 -0.74
C HIS A 404 9.10 -0.15 -1.48
N SER A 405 8.57 1.03 -1.17
CA SER A 405 9.12 2.31 -1.56
C SER A 405 9.00 3.28 -0.38
N ALA A 406 9.94 4.20 -0.23
CA ALA A 406 9.91 5.24 0.78
C ALA A 406 10.29 6.59 0.18
N GLY A 407 9.72 7.67 0.73
CA GLY A 407 10.07 9.04 0.38
C GLY A 407 10.08 9.93 1.61
N LEU A 408 11.08 10.80 1.71
CA LEU A 408 11.23 11.81 2.76
C LEU A 408 11.04 13.20 2.17
N TYR A 409 10.07 13.93 2.67
CA TYR A 409 9.56 15.19 2.14
C TYR A 409 9.75 16.36 3.10
N SER A 410 10.09 17.55 2.57
CA SER A 410 10.13 18.79 3.32
C SER A 410 9.94 20.00 2.40
N THR A 411 9.60 21.16 2.96
CA THR A 411 9.68 22.45 2.25
C THR A 411 11.08 23.06 2.29
N GLU A 412 11.99 22.50 3.10
CA GLU A 412 13.39 22.90 3.04
C GLU A 412 14.01 22.50 1.69
N PRO A 413 14.80 23.37 1.04
CA PRO A 413 15.54 22.99 -0.15
C PRO A 413 16.59 21.91 0.15
N THR A 414 16.77 20.97 -0.77
CA THR A 414 17.88 20.01 -0.72
C THR A 414 19.23 20.73 -0.92
N ARG A 415 20.29 20.14 -0.37
CA ARG A 415 21.65 20.69 -0.50
C ARG A 415 22.38 20.06 -1.69
N GLY A 416 22.90 20.92 -2.56
CA GLY A 416 23.65 20.47 -3.75
C GLY A 416 22.79 19.77 -4.81
N PRO A 417 23.41 19.15 -5.82
CA PRO A 417 22.69 18.41 -6.86
C PRO A 417 21.94 17.22 -6.27
N TRP A 418 20.65 17.08 -6.63
CA TRP A 418 19.86 15.96 -6.19
C TRP A 418 20.32 14.67 -6.89
N ARG A 419 20.57 13.64 -6.13
CA ARG A 419 20.98 12.32 -6.63
C ARG A 419 20.38 11.24 -5.74
N ARG A 420 19.87 10.20 -6.37
CA ARG A 420 19.41 8.98 -5.68
C ARG A 420 20.54 7.96 -5.61
N GLU A 421 20.64 7.23 -4.51
CA GLU A 421 21.50 6.05 -4.44
C GLU A 421 20.98 4.97 -5.43
N ASP A 422 21.91 4.24 -6.06
CA ASP A 422 21.55 3.17 -7.00
C ASP A 422 20.68 2.11 -6.30
N ALA A 423 19.44 2.00 -6.74
CA ALA A 423 18.47 1.05 -6.18
C ALA A 423 18.94 -0.41 -6.26
N LYS A 424 19.83 -0.75 -7.21
CA LYS A 424 20.39 -2.09 -7.36
C LYS A 424 21.29 -2.48 -6.19
N LYS A 425 21.95 -1.48 -5.55
CA LYS A 425 22.82 -1.73 -4.40
C LYS A 425 22.00 -2.26 -3.21
N LEU A 426 20.92 -1.55 -2.85
CA LEU A 426 20.04 -2.01 -1.79
C LEU A 426 19.42 -3.37 -2.13
N GLN A 427 18.96 -3.57 -3.38
CA GLN A 427 18.36 -4.84 -3.76
C GLN A 427 19.35 -6.00 -3.68
N ALA A 428 20.61 -5.80 -4.05
CA ALA A 428 21.65 -6.83 -3.92
C ALA A 428 21.92 -7.20 -2.44
N GLU A 429 21.89 -6.23 -1.51
CA GLU A 429 21.95 -6.49 -0.07
C GLU A 429 20.77 -7.35 0.40
N LEU A 430 19.55 -7.03 -0.05
CA LEU A 430 18.34 -7.76 0.30
C LEU A 430 18.32 -9.18 -0.26
N ASP A 431 18.75 -9.35 -1.52
CA ASP A 431 18.77 -10.66 -2.19
C ASP A 431 19.80 -11.62 -1.59
N ALA A 432 20.88 -11.10 -0.99
CA ALA A 432 21.89 -11.88 -0.28
C ALA A 432 21.42 -12.37 1.10
N GLY A 433 20.26 -11.90 1.58
CA GLY A 433 19.68 -12.30 2.87
C GLY A 433 19.29 -13.77 2.92
N PRO A 434 19.25 -14.37 4.12
CA PRO A 434 18.88 -15.78 4.30
C PRO A 434 17.41 -16.05 3.93
N LYS A 435 17.17 -17.28 3.43
CA LYS A 435 15.84 -17.77 3.05
C LYS A 435 15.63 -19.19 3.57
N HIS A 436 14.39 -19.51 3.93
CA HIS A 436 14.03 -20.87 4.28
C HIS A 436 13.62 -21.69 3.06
N ARG A 437 13.97 -22.97 3.07
CA ARG A 437 13.36 -23.94 2.16
C ARG A 437 11.97 -24.30 2.66
N VAL A 438 11.02 -24.37 1.74
CA VAL A 438 9.65 -24.84 1.99
C VAL A 438 9.54 -26.26 1.45
N ASN A 439 9.24 -27.22 2.34
CA ASN A 439 8.97 -28.59 1.97
C ASN A 439 7.55 -28.67 1.42
N THR A 440 7.42 -29.02 0.15
CA THR A 440 6.13 -29.11 -0.56
C THR A 440 5.37 -30.41 -0.29
N ARG A 441 6.02 -31.42 0.29
CA ARG A 441 5.42 -32.71 0.67
C ARG A 441 5.86 -33.12 2.08
N PRO A 442 5.50 -32.32 3.08
CA PRO A 442 5.87 -32.60 4.46
C PRO A 442 5.18 -33.86 4.98
N SER A 443 5.89 -34.61 5.79
CA SER A 443 5.35 -35.78 6.50
C SER A 443 5.99 -35.92 7.87
N GLY A 444 5.24 -36.46 8.83
CA GLY A 444 5.70 -36.65 10.20
C GLY A 444 5.21 -35.55 11.15
N THR A 445 6.08 -35.12 12.05
CA THR A 445 5.72 -34.11 13.04
C THR A 445 6.44 -32.78 12.82
N GLY A 446 5.83 -31.72 13.28
CA GLY A 446 6.39 -30.38 13.20
C GLY A 446 5.79 -29.44 14.25
N THR A 447 6.32 -28.22 14.28
CA THR A 447 5.91 -27.18 15.22
C THR A 447 5.37 -25.97 14.48
N ILE A 448 4.24 -25.41 14.94
CA ILE A 448 3.59 -24.23 14.34
C ILE A 448 4.43 -22.99 14.64
N GLU A 449 4.86 -22.26 13.58
CA GLU A 449 5.50 -20.94 13.70
C GLU A 449 4.46 -19.82 13.66
N THR A 450 3.45 -19.96 12.81
CA THR A 450 2.35 -19.00 12.72
C THR A 450 1.09 -19.66 12.15
N TYR A 451 -0.06 -19.01 12.33
CA TYR A 451 -1.35 -19.51 11.87
C TYR A 451 -2.35 -18.39 11.60
N CYS A 452 -3.39 -18.70 10.85
CA CYS A 452 -4.57 -17.85 10.72
C CYS A 452 -5.82 -18.70 10.50
N VAL A 453 -7.00 -18.13 10.83
CA VAL A 453 -8.30 -18.79 10.67
C VAL A 453 -9.26 -17.84 9.95
N ALA A 454 -9.60 -18.17 8.71
CA ALA A 454 -10.55 -17.40 7.91
C ALA A 454 -11.99 -17.71 8.30
N TYR A 455 -12.78 -16.65 8.35
CA TYR A 455 -14.21 -16.71 8.65
C TYR A 455 -15.05 -16.50 7.39
N GLY A 456 -16.08 -17.31 7.26
CA GLY A 456 -17.20 -17.03 6.39
C GLY A 456 -18.15 -16.00 6.99
N LYS A 457 -19.43 -16.07 6.60
CA LYS A 457 -20.43 -15.15 7.16
C LYS A 457 -20.77 -15.45 8.62
N ALA A 458 -20.79 -16.71 9.02
CA ALA A 458 -21.29 -17.13 10.33
C ALA A 458 -20.26 -17.92 11.18
N ALA A 459 -19.29 -18.57 10.57
CA ALA A 459 -18.38 -19.49 11.24
C ALA A 459 -16.98 -19.50 10.59
N PRO A 460 -15.96 -20.03 11.28
CA PRO A 460 -14.67 -20.29 10.68
C PRO A 460 -14.82 -21.33 9.55
N GLU A 461 -14.12 -21.09 8.42
CA GLU A 461 -14.24 -21.95 7.24
C GLU A 461 -12.92 -22.64 6.87
N LYS A 462 -11.78 -21.96 7.07
CA LYS A 462 -10.46 -22.45 6.69
C LYS A 462 -9.43 -21.97 7.69
N ALA A 463 -8.37 -22.76 7.85
CA ALA A 463 -7.19 -22.32 8.60
C ALA A 463 -5.92 -22.76 7.90
N TRP A 464 -4.87 -21.96 8.08
CA TRP A 464 -3.53 -22.22 7.58
C TRP A 464 -2.53 -22.13 8.71
N ILE A 465 -1.51 -22.94 8.61
CA ILE A 465 -0.29 -22.84 9.41
C ILE A 465 0.93 -22.75 8.51
N ILE A 466 1.94 -22.01 8.97
CA ILE A 466 3.33 -22.21 8.56
C ILE A 466 4.02 -22.84 9.77
N GLY A 467 4.69 -23.96 9.54
CA GLY A 467 5.37 -24.70 10.60
C GLY A 467 6.75 -25.18 10.18
N ARG A 468 7.48 -25.77 11.12
CA ARG A 468 8.78 -26.44 10.90
C ARG A 468 8.70 -27.92 11.16
N LEU A 469 9.25 -28.70 10.24
CA LEU A 469 9.40 -30.14 10.44
C LEU A 469 10.46 -30.44 11.51
N ASP A 470 10.14 -31.33 12.45
CA ASP A 470 11.08 -31.77 13.47
C ASP A 470 12.27 -32.53 12.87
N SER A 471 12.06 -33.23 11.75
CA SER A 471 13.07 -34.07 11.11
C SER A 471 14.14 -33.32 10.33
N SER A 472 13.76 -32.20 9.66
CA SER A 472 14.66 -31.48 8.75
C SER A 472 14.84 -29.99 9.09
N GLY A 473 13.97 -29.42 9.92
CA GLY A 473 13.93 -27.98 10.17
C GLY A 473 13.39 -27.16 9.00
N GLU A 474 13.01 -27.79 7.88
CA GLU A 474 12.39 -27.11 6.75
C GLU A 474 11.01 -26.59 7.12
N ARG A 475 10.62 -25.44 6.56
CA ARG A 475 9.25 -24.96 6.67
C ARG A 475 8.29 -25.77 5.84
N PHE A 476 7.03 -25.74 6.24
CA PHE A 476 5.92 -26.25 5.45
C PHE A 476 4.70 -25.37 5.63
N ILE A 477 3.79 -25.45 4.65
CA ILE A 477 2.44 -24.88 4.72
C ILE A 477 1.48 -26.04 4.83
N ALA A 478 0.49 -25.94 5.71
CA ALA A 478 -0.59 -26.92 5.79
C ALA A 478 -1.93 -26.26 6.15
N MET A 479 -3.03 -26.94 5.83
CA MET A 479 -4.40 -26.52 6.11
C MET A 479 -5.05 -27.42 7.15
N ALA A 480 -6.03 -26.90 7.89
CA ALA A 480 -6.79 -27.66 8.88
C ALA A 480 -7.69 -28.76 8.28
N GLY A 481 -7.84 -28.80 6.94
CA GLY A 481 -8.85 -29.66 6.32
C GLY A 481 -10.28 -29.27 6.71
N ASP A 482 -11.24 -30.17 6.43
CA ASP A 482 -12.65 -29.99 6.75
C ASP A 482 -12.97 -30.49 8.17
N ASP A 483 -12.29 -29.93 9.19
CA ASP A 483 -12.46 -30.32 10.60
C ASP A 483 -12.93 -29.11 11.44
N PRO A 484 -14.25 -28.98 11.68
CA PRO A 484 -14.81 -27.89 12.50
C PRO A 484 -14.30 -27.87 13.95
N ALA A 485 -13.97 -29.04 14.50
CA ALA A 485 -13.46 -29.12 15.87
C ALA A 485 -12.04 -28.56 15.96
N LEU A 486 -11.19 -28.85 14.97
CA LEU A 486 -9.85 -28.27 14.86
C LEU A 486 -9.93 -26.75 14.64
N LEU A 487 -10.82 -26.26 13.77
CA LEU A 487 -11.02 -24.82 13.56
C LEU A 487 -11.44 -24.10 14.85
N ALA A 488 -12.34 -24.70 15.64
CA ALA A 488 -12.75 -24.16 16.94
C ALA A 488 -11.61 -24.17 17.97
N ASP A 489 -10.83 -25.25 18.03
CA ASP A 489 -9.65 -25.36 18.90
C ASP A 489 -8.61 -24.28 18.58
N MET A 490 -8.39 -23.99 17.30
CA MET A 490 -7.44 -22.96 16.84
C MET A 490 -7.81 -21.52 17.28
N LEU A 491 -9.06 -21.27 17.62
CA LEU A 491 -9.54 -19.97 18.09
C LEU A 491 -9.54 -19.84 19.62
N THR A 492 -9.54 -20.96 20.33
CA THR A 492 -9.69 -21.01 21.80
C THR A 492 -8.40 -21.34 22.54
N ARG A 493 -7.45 -21.94 21.85
CA ARG A 493 -6.15 -22.33 22.41
C ARG A 493 -5.00 -21.67 21.67
N GLU A 494 -3.88 -21.47 22.36
CA GLU A 494 -2.64 -21.02 21.74
C GLU A 494 -2.11 -22.08 20.75
N GLN A 495 -1.82 -21.63 19.53
CA GLN A 495 -1.30 -22.52 18.50
C GLN A 495 0.19 -22.32 18.23
N LEU A 496 0.76 -21.17 18.58
CA LEU A 496 2.19 -20.90 18.38
C LEU A 496 3.02 -21.87 19.24
N GLY A 497 3.98 -22.51 18.62
CA GLY A 497 4.83 -23.50 19.27
C GLY A 497 4.18 -24.87 19.50
N ARG A 498 2.92 -25.05 19.10
CA ARG A 498 2.20 -26.34 19.26
C ARG A 498 2.71 -27.35 18.25
N ARG A 499 2.83 -28.61 18.71
CA ARG A 499 3.22 -29.74 17.85
C ARG A 499 2.03 -30.26 17.06
N VAL A 500 2.27 -30.60 15.81
CA VAL A 500 1.28 -31.13 14.88
C VAL A 500 1.84 -32.32 14.10
N ALA A 501 0.96 -33.24 13.71
CA ALA A 501 1.23 -34.21 12.68
C ALA A 501 0.85 -33.61 11.33
N VAL A 502 1.70 -33.74 10.32
CA VAL A 502 1.47 -33.25 8.96
C VAL A 502 1.52 -34.39 7.97
N SER A 503 0.61 -34.35 6.99
CA SER A 503 0.52 -35.34 5.91
C SER A 503 -0.09 -34.69 4.66
N GLU A 504 -0.01 -35.38 3.54
CA GLU A 504 -0.69 -34.98 2.31
C GLU A 504 -2.06 -35.66 2.22
N ARG A 505 -3.10 -34.90 1.82
CA ARG A 505 -4.42 -35.38 1.48
C ARG A 505 -4.94 -34.62 0.25
N ASP A 506 -5.35 -35.33 -0.79
CA ASP A 506 -5.94 -34.76 -2.01
C ASP A 506 -5.08 -33.65 -2.64
N GLY A 507 -3.76 -33.86 -2.68
CA GLY A 507 -2.79 -32.92 -3.25
C GLY A 507 -2.50 -31.70 -2.39
N ARG A 508 -2.96 -31.65 -1.14
CA ARG A 508 -2.72 -30.56 -0.18
C ARG A 508 -2.11 -31.10 1.12
N ASN A 509 -1.26 -30.31 1.73
CA ASN A 509 -0.76 -30.63 3.05
C ASN A 509 -1.83 -30.28 4.09
N VAL A 510 -2.13 -31.24 4.95
CA VAL A 510 -3.07 -31.07 6.07
C VAL A 510 -2.35 -31.36 7.38
N PHE A 511 -2.84 -30.79 8.46
CA PHE A 511 -2.30 -31.01 9.80
C PHE A 511 -3.39 -31.45 10.78
N ALA A 512 -2.97 -32.17 11.80
CA ALA A 512 -3.77 -32.48 12.98
C ALA A 512 -2.97 -32.15 14.22
N THR A 513 -3.64 -31.68 15.26
CA THR A 513 -3.01 -31.43 16.59
C THR A 513 -2.70 -32.74 17.31
N MET A 514 -1.59 -32.75 18.01
CA MET A 514 -1.14 -33.89 18.82
C MET A 514 -1.52 -33.71 20.26
#